data_dcb394fd07c3e18ca23f884799b2821f
#
_entry.id   dcb394fd07c3e18ca23f884799b2821f
#
_cell.length_a   1.000
_cell.length_b   1.000
_cell.length_c   1.000
_cell.angle_alpha   90.00
_cell.angle_beta   90.00
_cell.angle_gamma   90.00
#
_symmetry.space_group_name_H-M   'P 1'
#
loop_
_entity.id
_entity.type
_entity.pdbx_description
1 polymer ?
#
loop_
_entity_poly.entity_id
_entity_poly.type
_entity_poly.pdbx_seq_one_letter_code
_entity_poly.pdbx_strand_id
1 'polypeptide(L)'
;MAGSCELRHTIVVKLATPELKTRELIARSILANGPSSALVLSERLGITPAGIRRHLDALVEEGVIEPREPRTRESGRGRPSKVFVMTDLGRTSFEHSYDDLAISALRFIAQSSAATSGAGAVTAFAHTRAEEMERKFHLVKKNAAKNSARALADFLTDEGYAANVHELPIGVEICQHHCPIAHVAAEFPQLCETETEVFSKILGTHVQRLATIARGDGVCTTVIPNNALSKRTNQATSTKKQMKGKASA
;
A
#
# COMPACT_ATOMS: atom_id res chain seq x y z
N MET A 1 0.97 -24.77 49.31
CA MET A 1 1.28 -23.34 49.17
C MET A 1 1.78 -23.12 47.77
N ALA A 2 0.87 -22.63 46.89
CA ALA A 2 1.15 -22.39 45.48
C ALA A 2 1.50 -20.92 45.31
N GLY A 3 2.74 -20.63 44.89
CA GLY A 3 3.22 -19.29 44.55
C GLY A 3 2.90 -18.99 43.10
N SER A 4 1.89 -18.18 42.85
CA SER A 4 1.56 -17.65 41.53
C SER A 4 2.65 -16.68 41.08
N CYS A 5 3.30 -16.99 39.97
CA CYS A 5 4.21 -16.09 39.27
C CYS A 5 3.38 -15.14 38.40
N GLU A 6 3.01 -13.98 38.95
CA GLU A 6 2.42 -12.87 38.20
C GLU A 6 3.52 -12.17 37.40
N LEU A 7 3.57 -12.45 36.10
CA LEU A 7 4.30 -11.64 35.12
C LEU A 7 3.56 -10.30 34.96
N ARG A 8 3.95 -9.30 35.75
CA ARG A 8 3.56 -7.91 35.52
C ARG A 8 4.26 -7.42 34.25
N HIS A 9 3.55 -7.44 33.13
CA HIS A 9 3.89 -6.64 31.95
C HIS A 9 3.69 -5.17 32.33
N THR A 10 4.75 -4.55 32.80
CA THR A 10 4.81 -3.10 32.94
C THR A 10 4.94 -2.52 31.54
N ILE A 11 3.80 -2.19 30.92
CA ILE A 11 3.78 -1.33 29.75
C ILE A 11 4.29 0.03 30.23
N VAL A 12 5.57 0.30 29.99
CA VAL A 12 6.12 1.63 30.11
C VAL A 12 5.52 2.47 28.99
N VAL A 13 4.38 3.07 29.26
CA VAL A 13 3.83 4.14 28.42
C VAL A 13 4.82 5.28 28.52
N LYS A 14 5.77 5.34 27.59
CA LYS A 14 6.63 6.49 27.38
C LYS A 14 5.70 7.65 27.07
N LEU A 15 5.45 8.54 28.05
CA LEU A 15 4.73 9.78 27.85
C LEU A 15 5.48 10.57 26.76
N ALA A 16 5.00 10.46 25.53
CA ALA A 16 5.59 11.14 24.39
C ALA A 16 5.46 12.65 24.62
N THR A 17 6.58 13.38 24.60
CA THR A 17 6.57 14.84 24.63
C THR A 17 5.76 15.38 23.42
N PRO A 18 5.16 16.57 23.50
CA PRO A 18 4.43 17.17 22.36
C PRO A 18 5.28 17.21 21.08
N GLU A 19 6.58 17.39 21.19
CA GLU A 19 7.51 17.39 20.05
C GLU A 19 7.68 16.02 19.40
N LEU A 20 7.73 14.93 20.17
CA LEU A 20 7.75 13.57 19.63
C LEU A 20 6.46 13.25 18.90
N LYS A 21 5.30 13.65 19.44
CA LYS A 21 4.02 13.50 18.76
C LYS A 21 3.97 14.27 17.44
N THR A 22 4.50 15.48 17.38
CA THR A 22 4.53 16.30 16.16
C THR A 22 5.43 15.68 15.10
N ARG A 23 6.61 15.17 15.46
CA ARG A 23 7.50 14.45 14.52
C ARG A 23 6.85 13.22 13.95
N GLU A 24 6.20 12.44 14.79
CA GLU A 24 5.45 11.25 14.36
C GLU A 24 4.31 11.61 13.40
N LEU A 25 3.54 12.67 13.68
CA LEU A 25 2.49 13.15 12.79
C LEU A 25 3.03 13.58 11.42
N ILE A 26 4.18 14.27 11.38
CA ILE A 26 4.84 14.66 10.13
C ILE A 26 5.29 13.41 9.36
N ALA A 27 5.97 12.47 10.02
CA ALA A 27 6.42 11.24 9.41
C ALA A 27 5.24 10.40 8.87
N ARG A 28 4.16 10.23 9.64
CA ARG A 28 2.92 9.57 9.21
C ARG A 28 2.27 10.29 8.02
N SER A 29 2.29 11.63 8.00
CA SER A 29 1.76 12.41 6.88
C SER A 29 2.56 12.19 5.60
N ILE A 30 3.89 12.11 5.68
CA ILE A 30 4.76 11.80 4.54
C ILE A 30 4.54 10.34 4.09
N LEU A 31 4.42 9.40 5.04
CA LEU A 31 4.15 8.00 4.73
C LEU A 31 2.83 7.82 3.97
N ALA A 32 1.76 8.43 4.46
CA ALA A 32 0.42 8.25 3.93
C ALA A 32 0.18 8.99 2.59
N ASN A 33 0.86 10.10 2.34
CA ASN A 33 0.58 10.97 1.19
C ASN A 33 1.75 11.07 0.20
N GLY A 34 2.86 10.39 0.48
CA GLY A 34 4.05 10.42 -0.37
C GLY A 34 4.88 11.71 -0.23
N PRO A 35 5.72 12.00 -1.24
CA PRO A 35 6.63 13.13 -1.22
C PRO A 35 5.92 14.44 -0.90
N SER A 36 6.35 15.15 0.15
CA SER A 36 5.68 16.35 0.63
C SER A 36 6.69 17.47 0.91
N SER A 37 6.36 18.70 0.50
CA SER A 37 7.17 19.88 0.86
C SER A 37 6.79 20.39 2.26
N ALA A 38 7.67 21.22 2.85
CA ALA A 38 7.38 21.86 4.14
C ALA A 38 6.11 22.70 4.13
N LEU A 39 5.78 23.32 2.99
CA LEU A 39 4.55 24.11 2.84
C LEU A 39 3.31 23.21 2.87
N VAL A 40 3.29 22.16 2.07
CA VAL A 40 2.18 21.18 2.03
C VAL A 40 1.94 20.56 3.40
N LEU A 41 3.01 20.20 4.12
CA LEU A 41 2.90 19.66 5.47
C LEU A 41 2.37 20.69 6.47
N SER A 42 2.79 21.96 6.33
CA SER A 42 2.29 23.08 7.14
C SER A 42 0.79 23.26 6.99
N GLU A 43 0.30 23.31 5.76
CA GLU A 43 -1.12 23.44 5.45
C GLU A 43 -1.93 22.24 5.95
N ARG A 44 -1.44 21.03 5.70
CA ARG A 44 -2.12 19.78 6.06
C ARG A 44 -2.24 19.56 7.56
N LEU A 45 -1.19 19.91 8.32
CA LEU A 45 -1.11 19.64 9.76
C LEU A 45 -1.47 20.85 10.62
N GLY A 46 -1.68 22.03 10.03
CA GLY A 46 -1.98 23.27 10.77
C GLY A 46 -0.80 23.76 11.62
N ILE A 47 0.44 23.42 11.24
CA ILE A 47 1.67 23.78 11.95
C ILE A 47 2.42 24.82 11.11
N THR A 48 3.04 25.80 11.75
CA THR A 48 3.77 26.85 11.04
C THR A 48 4.90 26.27 10.18
N PRO A 49 5.22 26.86 8.99
CA PRO A 49 6.30 26.38 8.14
C PRO A 49 7.68 26.31 8.84
N ALA A 50 7.94 27.22 9.78
CA ALA A 50 9.16 27.21 10.58
C ALA A 50 9.21 26.01 11.55
N GLY A 51 8.07 25.72 12.20
CA GLY A 51 7.92 24.52 13.05
C GLY A 51 8.12 23.24 12.28
N ILE A 52 7.49 23.13 11.10
CA ILE A 52 7.66 21.96 10.21
C ILE A 52 9.13 21.77 9.83
N ARG A 53 9.84 22.83 9.41
CA ARG A 53 11.26 22.73 8.98
C ARG A 53 12.13 22.17 10.10
N ARG A 54 11.99 22.68 11.34
CA ARG A 54 12.76 22.17 12.49
C ARG A 54 12.56 20.66 12.70
N HIS A 55 11.34 20.18 12.56
CA HIS A 55 11.04 18.76 12.71
C HIS A 55 11.52 17.93 11.49
N LEU A 56 11.45 18.48 10.27
CA LEU A 56 12.01 17.84 9.09
C LEU A 56 13.52 17.68 9.19
N ASP A 57 14.23 18.70 9.65
CA ASP A 57 15.68 18.65 9.85
C ASP A 57 16.05 17.52 10.84
N ALA A 58 15.34 17.42 11.97
CA ALA A 58 15.53 16.34 12.93
C ALA A 58 15.24 14.95 12.34
N LEU A 59 14.15 14.79 11.56
CA LEU A 59 13.82 13.52 10.92
C LEU A 59 14.83 13.12 9.83
N VAL A 60 15.46 14.10 9.17
CA VAL A 60 16.56 13.85 8.22
C VAL A 60 17.82 13.41 8.98
N GLU A 61 18.16 14.05 10.08
CA GLU A 61 19.29 13.68 10.94
C GLU A 61 19.11 12.27 11.52
N GLU A 62 17.91 11.92 11.92
CA GLU A 62 17.52 10.57 12.37
C GLU A 62 17.50 9.53 11.22
N GLY A 63 17.64 9.96 9.96
CA GLY A 63 17.58 9.09 8.77
C GLY A 63 16.19 8.56 8.44
N VAL A 64 15.13 9.08 9.07
CA VAL A 64 13.73 8.65 8.87
C VAL A 64 13.18 9.12 7.52
N ILE A 65 13.59 10.31 7.09
CA ILE A 65 13.23 10.91 5.80
C ILE A 65 14.47 11.42 5.08
N GLU A 66 14.36 11.59 3.76
CA GLU A 66 15.42 12.23 2.97
C GLU A 66 14.86 13.34 2.07
N PRO A 67 15.63 14.43 1.84
CA PRO A 67 15.22 15.46 0.89
C PRO A 67 15.47 15.00 -0.54
N ARG A 68 14.51 15.29 -1.44
CA ARG A 68 14.62 15.07 -2.90
C ARG A 68 14.20 16.32 -3.67
N GLU A 69 14.71 16.45 -4.88
CA GLU A 69 14.21 17.43 -5.83
C GLU A 69 12.82 17.01 -6.34
N PRO A 70 11.86 17.93 -6.50
CA PRO A 70 10.55 17.61 -7.03
C PRO A 70 10.65 17.10 -8.48
N ARG A 71 9.91 16.05 -8.81
CA ARG A 71 9.89 15.47 -10.16
C ARG A 71 9.28 16.39 -11.22
N THR A 72 8.36 17.25 -10.82
CA THR A 72 7.73 18.27 -11.68
C THR A 72 8.25 19.64 -11.28
N ARG A 73 8.86 20.36 -12.23
CA ARG A 73 9.13 21.79 -12.08
C ARG A 73 7.79 22.51 -12.18
N GLU A 74 7.21 22.86 -11.05
CA GLU A 74 6.18 23.90 -11.06
C GLU A 74 6.85 25.17 -11.61
N SER A 75 6.27 25.74 -12.67
CA SER A 75 6.78 26.93 -13.33
C SER A 75 6.52 28.18 -12.48
N GLY A 76 7.22 28.28 -11.34
CA GLY A 76 7.19 29.41 -10.42
C GLY A 76 8.55 30.13 -10.39
N ARG A 77 8.53 31.46 -10.18
CA ARG A 77 9.73 32.27 -9.97
C ARG A 77 10.31 31.92 -8.58
N GLY A 78 11.41 31.16 -8.52
CA GLY A 78 12.11 30.83 -7.28
C GLY A 78 12.83 29.48 -7.33
N ARG A 79 13.68 29.23 -6.32
CA ARG A 79 14.34 27.92 -6.15
C ARG A 79 13.29 26.86 -5.86
N PRO A 80 13.29 25.72 -6.56
CA PRO A 80 12.35 24.63 -6.30
C PRO A 80 12.35 24.25 -4.82
N SER A 81 11.16 24.11 -4.22
CA SER A 81 11.06 23.68 -2.84
C SER A 81 11.42 22.20 -2.75
N LYS A 82 12.34 21.83 -1.83
CA LYS A 82 12.67 20.45 -1.56
C LYS A 82 11.41 19.69 -1.11
N VAL A 83 11.25 18.47 -1.60
CA VAL A 83 10.27 17.51 -1.10
C VAL A 83 10.99 16.50 -0.22
N PHE A 84 10.30 15.98 0.77
CA PHE A 84 10.81 14.98 1.71
C PHE A 84 10.09 13.66 1.46
N VAL A 85 10.86 12.57 1.41
CA VAL A 85 10.36 11.21 1.20
C VAL A 85 10.77 10.33 2.37
N MET A 86 9.96 9.33 2.65
CA MET A 86 10.26 8.33 3.66
C MET A 86 11.40 7.43 3.20
N THR A 87 12.41 7.21 4.05
CA THR A 87 13.48 6.23 3.81
C THR A 87 13.03 4.82 4.18
N ASP A 88 13.79 3.79 3.82
CA ASP A 88 13.53 2.42 4.28
C ASP A 88 13.66 2.32 5.80
N LEU A 89 14.66 2.97 6.39
CA LEU A 89 14.80 3.05 7.85
C LEU A 89 13.57 3.71 8.49
N GLY A 90 13.06 4.79 7.90
CA GLY A 90 11.85 5.44 8.38
C GLY A 90 10.62 4.53 8.29
N ARG A 91 10.51 3.71 7.24
CA ARG A 91 9.42 2.73 7.10
C ARG A 91 9.46 1.67 8.19
N THR A 92 10.66 1.20 8.61
CA THR A 92 10.79 0.19 9.65
C THR A 92 10.37 0.67 11.04
N SER A 93 10.21 1.98 11.25
CA SER A 93 9.71 2.53 12.53
C SER A 93 8.19 2.50 12.67
N PHE A 94 7.45 2.13 11.60
CA PHE A 94 6.00 1.96 11.63
C PHE A 94 5.61 0.50 11.85
N GLU A 95 4.34 0.27 12.21
CA GLU A 95 3.82 -1.07 12.48
C GLU A 95 4.04 -2.02 11.31
N HIS A 96 4.47 -3.24 11.59
CA HIS A 96 4.73 -4.29 10.64
C HIS A 96 3.82 -5.48 10.90
N SER A 97 3.33 -6.12 9.84
CA SER A 97 2.58 -7.38 9.93
C SER A 97 3.47 -8.62 9.82
N TYR A 98 4.77 -8.50 10.21
CA TYR A 98 5.69 -9.65 10.15
C TYR A 98 5.27 -10.80 11.05
N ASP A 99 4.76 -10.50 12.25
CA ASP A 99 4.28 -11.53 13.17
C ASP A 99 3.09 -12.29 12.58
N ASP A 100 2.13 -11.58 11.99
CA ASP A 100 0.98 -12.19 11.33
C ASP A 100 1.39 -13.03 10.11
N LEU A 101 2.31 -12.52 9.29
CA LEU A 101 2.86 -13.28 8.16
C LEU A 101 3.59 -14.54 8.65
N ALA A 102 4.43 -14.41 9.68
CA ALA A 102 5.17 -15.54 10.26
C ALA A 102 4.23 -16.60 10.84
N ILE A 103 3.21 -16.19 11.60
CA ILE A 103 2.20 -17.09 12.15
C ILE A 103 1.43 -17.81 11.02
N SER A 104 1.02 -17.08 9.99
CA SER A 104 0.31 -17.64 8.85
C SER A 104 1.17 -18.64 8.07
N ALA A 105 2.45 -18.30 7.85
CA ALA A 105 3.41 -19.20 7.20
C ALA A 105 3.65 -20.48 8.01
N LEU A 106 3.84 -20.37 9.33
CA LEU A 106 4.03 -21.52 10.21
C LEU A 106 2.79 -22.43 10.24
N ARG A 107 1.60 -21.87 10.30
CA ARG A 107 0.36 -22.66 10.20
C ARG A 107 0.24 -23.39 8.87
N PHE A 108 0.55 -22.70 7.78
CA PHE A 108 0.53 -23.33 6.45
C PHE A 108 1.52 -24.48 6.34
N ILE A 109 2.77 -24.29 6.78
CA ILE A 109 3.80 -25.34 6.80
C ILE A 109 3.35 -26.54 7.66
N ALA A 110 2.76 -26.28 8.83
CA ALA A 110 2.26 -27.32 9.73
C ALA A 110 1.11 -28.15 9.12
N GLN A 111 0.33 -27.57 8.21
CA GLN A 111 -0.79 -28.23 7.54
C GLN A 111 -0.40 -28.87 6.21
N SER A 112 0.72 -28.48 5.63
CA SER A 112 1.18 -28.99 4.32
C SER A 112 1.79 -30.39 4.48
N SER A 113 1.19 -31.39 3.85
CA SER A 113 1.81 -32.70 3.71
C SER A 113 3.02 -32.60 2.78
N ALA A 114 4.04 -33.41 3.05
CA ALA A 114 5.40 -33.43 2.48
C ALA A 114 5.53 -33.57 0.94
N ALA A 115 4.47 -33.44 0.17
CA ALA A 115 4.42 -33.74 -1.27
C ALA A 115 4.61 -32.52 -2.20
N THR A 116 4.68 -31.30 -1.67
CA THR A 116 4.76 -30.09 -2.51
C THR A 116 6.22 -29.60 -2.57
N SER A 117 6.76 -29.45 -3.80
CA SER A 117 8.08 -28.84 -3.99
C SER A 117 8.09 -27.41 -3.40
N GLY A 118 9.22 -26.98 -2.79
CA GLY A 118 9.29 -25.72 -2.02
C GLY A 118 8.75 -24.47 -2.74
N ALA A 119 8.95 -24.35 -4.06
CA ALA A 119 8.38 -23.23 -4.85
C ALA A 119 6.85 -23.29 -4.96
N GLY A 120 6.27 -24.47 -5.13
CA GLY A 120 4.83 -24.66 -5.14
C GLY A 120 4.18 -24.39 -3.79
N ALA A 121 4.89 -24.68 -2.68
CA ALA A 121 4.41 -24.38 -1.33
C ALA A 121 4.31 -22.87 -1.05
N VAL A 122 5.28 -22.08 -1.50
CA VAL A 122 5.25 -20.62 -1.37
C VAL A 122 4.09 -20.01 -2.18
N THR A 123 3.89 -20.49 -3.41
CA THR A 123 2.76 -20.02 -4.24
C THR A 123 1.42 -20.37 -3.60
N ALA A 124 1.26 -21.59 -3.11
CA ALA A 124 0.04 -22.02 -2.43
C ALA A 124 -0.20 -21.20 -1.13
N PHE A 125 0.85 -20.92 -0.36
CA PHE A 125 0.76 -20.02 0.79
C PHE A 125 0.32 -18.61 0.39
N ALA A 126 0.90 -18.04 -0.68
CA ALA A 126 0.53 -16.71 -1.18
C ALA A 126 -0.96 -16.65 -1.57
N HIS A 127 -1.49 -17.68 -2.23
CA HIS A 127 -2.91 -17.79 -2.54
C HIS A 127 -3.78 -17.88 -1.28
N THR A 128 -3.41 -18.73 -0.31
CA THR A 128 -4.14 -18.85 0.95
C THR A 128 -4.22 -17.51 1.70
N ARG A 129 -3.09 -16.77 1.76
CA ARG A 129 -3.06 -15.44 2.37
C ARG A 129 -3.93 -14.43 1.62
N ALA A 130 -3.89 -14.47 0.30
CA ALA A 130 -4.69 -13.61 -0.56
C ALA A 130 -6.21 -13.88 -0.41
N GLU A 131 -6.62 -15.14 -0.34
CA GLU A 131 -8.00 -15.55 -0.05
C GLU A 131 -8.46 -15.09 1.34
N GLU A 132 -7.57 -15.12 2.33
CA GLU A 132 -7.88 -14.60 3.66
C GLU A 132 -8.07 -13.08 3.63
N MET A 133 -7.26 -12.34 2.88
CA MET A 133 -7.42 -10.90 2.66
C MET A 133 -8.79 -10.60 2.01
N GLU A 134 -9.17 -11.33 0.97
CA GLU A 134 -10.47 -11.21 0.30
C GLU A 134 -11.62 -11.45 1.29
N ARG A 135 -11.53 -12.50 2.09
CA ARG A 135 -12.51 -12.84 3.12
C ARG A 135 -12.64 -11.76 4.19
N LYS A 136 -11.51 -11.26 4.71
CA LYS A 136 -11.48 -10.15 5.68
C LYS A 136 -12.12 -8.89 5.10
N PHE A 137 -11.79 -8.52 3.88
CA PHE A 137 -12.38 -7.38 3.19
C PHE A 137 -13.91 -7.49 3.14
N HIS A 138 -14.45 -8.62 2.71
CA HIS A 138 -15.90 -8.83 2.63
C HIS A 138 -16.60 -8.83 3.99
N LEU A 139 -15.93 -9.27 5.05
CA LEU A 139 -16.48 -9.21 6.41
C LEU A 139 -16.60 -7.78 6.93
N VAL A 140 -15.59 -6.95 6.69
CA VAL A 140 -15.54 -5.57 7.19
C VAL A 140 -16.39 -4.63 6.34
N LYS A 141 -16.41 -4.80 5.02
CA LYS A 141 -17.02 -3.87 4.05
C LYS A 141 -18.37 -4.34 3.49
N LYS A 142 -19.18 -5.05 4.26
CA LYS A 142 -20.51 -5.57 3.86
C LYS A 142 -21.44 -4.57 3.17
N ASN A 143 -21.22 -3.25 3.33
CA ASN A 143 -22.06 -2.17 2.78
C ASN A 143 -21.34 -1.24 1.79
N ALA A 144 -20.14 -1.55 1.32
CA ALA A 144 -19.30 -0.64 0.54
C ALA A 144 -19.60 -0.67 -0.99
N ALA A 145 -20.85 -0.86 -1.40
CA ALA A 145 -21.24 -1.18 -2.77
C ALA A 145 -21.05 -0.07 -3.83
N LYS A 146 -20.65 1.16 -3.50
CA LYS A 146 -20.62 2.27 -4.49
C LYS A 146 -19.25 2.86 -4.84
N ASN A 147 -18.22 2.61 -4.06
CA ASN A 147 -16.84 3.01 -4.42
C ASN A 147 -15.84 1.98 -3.91
N SER A 148 -15.74 0.87 -4.63
CA SER A 148 -14.94 -0.28 -4.25
C SER A 148 -13.44 0.04 -4.16
N ALA A 149 -12.90 0.96 -4.99
CA ALA A 149 -11.50 1.36 -4.94
C ALA A 149 -11.15 2.08 -3.62
N ARG A 150 -11.99 3.03 -3.20
CA ARG A 150 -11.80 3.72 -1.90
C ARG A 150 -11.97 2.76 -0.73
N ALA A 151 -12.98 1.89 -0.77
CA ALA A 151 -13.19 0.90 0.27
C ALA A 151 -12.01 -0.08 0.39
N LEU A 152 -11.38 -0.43 -0.75
CA LEU A 152 -10.16 -1.25 -0.75
C LEU A 152 -8.98 -0.48 -0.17
N ALA A 153 -8.78 0.78 -0.53
CA ALA A 153 -7.71 1.61 0.03
C ALA A 153 -7.86 1.83 1.54
N ASP A 154 -9.08 2.06 2.04
CA ASP A 154 -9.37 2.17 3.47
C ASP A 154 -9.05 0.86 4.20
N PHE A 155 -9.48 -0.28 3.65
CA PHE A 155 -9.17 -1.59 4.19
C PHE A 155 -7.65 -1.85 4.23
N LEU A 156 -6.94 -1.55 3.14
CA LEU A 156 -5.49 -1.69 3.07
C LEU A 156 -4.78 -0.80 4.10
N THR A 157 -5.32 0.40 4.36
CA THR A 157 -4.78 1.29 5.39
C THR A 157 -4.96 0.70 6.78
N ASP A 158 -6.13 0.09 7.07
CA ASP A 158 -6.40 -0.62 8.31
C ASP A 158 -5.47 -1.85 8.50
N GLU A 159 -5.06 -2.51 7.38
CA GLU A 159 -4.08 -3.61 7.37
C GLU A 159 -2.61 -3.11 7.31
N GLY A 160 -2.34 -1.81 7.46
CA GLY A 160 -1.00 -1.23 7.60
C GLY A 160 -0.32 -0.79 6.29
N TYR A 161 -1.01 -0.78 5.14
CA TYR A 161 -0.42 -0.42 3.84
C TYR A 161 -0.35 1.08 3.55
N ALA A 162 -0.95 1.94 4.37
CA ALA A 162 -1.03 3.39 4.15
C ALA A 162 -1.48 3.73 2.72
N ALA A 163 -2.67 3.27 2.33
CA ALA A 163 -3.16 3.37 0.97
C ALA A 163 -4.04 4.60 0.74
N ASN A 164 -3.99 5.16 -0.46
CA ASN A 164 -4.90 6.21 -0.91
C ASN A 164 -5.32 6.00 -2.37
N VAL A 165 -6.27 6.82 -2.83
CA VAL A 165 -6.86 6.72 -4.17
C VAL A 165 -6.71 8.05 -4.90
N HIS A 166 -6.31 7.97 -6.18
CA HIS A 166 -6.24 9.11 -7.09
C HIS A 166 -7.07 8.84 -8.34
N GLU A 167 -7.81 9.85 -8.77
CA GLU A 167 -8.55 9.81 -10.03
C GLU A 167 -7.59 10.12 -11.19
N LEU A 168 -7.63 9.29 -12.24
CA LEU A 168 -6.86 9.47 -13.46
C LEU A 168 -7.80 9.58 -14.67
N PRO A 169 -7.41 10.23 -15.77
CA PRO A 169 -8.20 10.27 -17.00
C PRO A 169 -8.54 8.87 -17.54
N ILE A 170 -7.68 7.89 -17.29
CA ILE A 170 -7.81 6.49 -17.78
C ILE A 170 -8.44 5.55 -16.76
N GLY A 171 -8.70 6.00 -15.53
CA GLY A 171 -9.22 5.15 -14.46
C GLY A 171 -8.96 5.69 -13.07
N VAL A 172 -8.82 4.79 -12.14
CA VAL A 172 -8.52 5.08 -10.74
C VAL A 172 -7.20 4.42 -10.37
N GLU A 173 -6.37 5.10 -9.60
CA GLU A 173 -5.11 4.58 -9.09
C GLU A 173 -5.21 4.37 -7.57
N ILE A 174 -4.78 3.21 -7.10
CA ILE A 174 -4.54 2.96 -5.67
C ILE A 174 -3.04 3.00 -5.44
N CYS A 175 -2.59 3.90 -4.57
CA CYS A 175 -1.20 4.03 -4.13
C CYS A 175 -1.06 3.51 -2.70
N GLN A 176 -0.17 2.53 -2.49
CA GLN A 176 0.21 2.02 -1.16
C GLN A 176 1.61 2.60 -0.83
N HIS A 177 1.70 3.52 0.12
CA HIS A 177 2.95 4.20 0.49
C HIS A 177 3.79 3.41 1.50
N HIS A 178 3.21 2.38 2.10
CA HIS A 178 3.89 1.43 2.97
C HIS A 178 3.47 0.01 2.59
N CYS A 179 4.41 -0.92 2.66
CA CYS A 179 4.14 -2.36 2.56
C CYS A 179 4.67 -3.03 3.82
N PRO A 180 3.79 -3.55 4.70
CA PRO A 180 4.22 -4.15 5.97
C PRO A 180 5.03 -5.44 5.79
N ILE A 181 5.02 -6.03 4.58
CA ILE A 181 5.75 -7.25 4.25
C ILE A 181 6.78 -7.03 3.12
N ALA A 182 7.24 -5.78 2.92
CA ALA A 182 8.07 -5.41 1.77
C ALA A 182 9.29 -6.31 1.58
N HIS A 183 10.03 -6.60 2.67
CA HIS A 183 11.24 -7.41 2.61
C HIS A 183 10.96 -8.87 2.23
N VAL A 184 9.88 -9.44 2.76
CA VAL A 184 9.46 -10.81 2.41
C VAL A 184 8.95 -10.86 0.96
N ALA A 185 8.18 -9.87 0.53
CA ALA A 185 7.65 -9.78 -0.83
C ALA A 185 8.75 -9.52 -1.88
N ALA A 186 9.88 -8.90 -1.51
CA ALA A 186 11.04 -8.75 -2.38
C ALA A 186 11.69 -10.11 -2.73
N GLU A 187 11.73 -11.03 -1.76
CA GLU A 187 12.23 -12.38 -1.96
C GLU A 187 11.19 -13.31 -2.62
N PHE A 188 9.91 -13.09 -2.30
CA PHE A 188 8.79 -13.92 -2.76
C PHE A 188 7.75 -13.10 -3.53
N PRO A 189 8.00 -12.75 -4.81
CA PRO A 189 7.12 -11.89 -5.61
C PRO A 189 5.71 -12.43 -5.80
N GLN A 190 5.50 -13.75 -5.61
CA GLN A 190 4.18 -14.39 -5.63
C GLN A 190 3.19 -13.73 -4.65
N LEU A 191 3.68 -13.16 -3.53
CA LEU A 191 2.85 -12.43 -2.59
C LEU A 191 2.23 -11.17 -3.23
N CYS A 192 2.99 -10.42 -4.02
CA CYS A 192 2.50 -9.25 -4.75
C CYS A 192 1.59 -9.63 -5.91
N GLU A 193 1.89 -10.74 -6.60
CA GLU A 193 1.12 -11.23 -7.73
C GLU A 193 -0.28 -11.66 -7.28
N THR A 194 -0.37 -12.51 -6.26
CA THR A 194 -1.65 -12.99 -5.71
C THR A 194 -2.44 -11.86 -5.04
N GLU A 195 -1.78 -10.89 -4.40
CA GLU A 195 -2.44 -9.68 -3.89
C GLU A 195 -3.12 -8.91 -5.03
N THR A 196 -2.44 -8.74 -6.16
CA THR A 196 -2.98 -8.05 -7.34
C THR A 196 -4.17 -8.81 -7.95
N GLU A 197 -4.12 -10.14 -7.99
CA GLU A 197 -5.25 -10.99 -8.41
C GLU A 197 -6.46 -10.81 -7.50
N VAL A 198 -6.25 -10.76 -6.17
CA VAL A 198 -7.33 -10.52 -5.21
C VAL A 198 -7.93 -9.12 -5.37
N PHE A 199 -7.12 -8.11 -5.66
CA PHE A 199 -7.66 -6.78 -5.97
C PHE A 199 -8.57 -6.82 -7.20
N SER A 200 -8.20 -7.58 -8.24
CA SER A 200 -9.06 -7.78 -9.41
C SER A 200 -10.38 -8.46 -9.05
N LYS A 201 -10.37 -9.46 -8.17
CA LYS A 201 -11.58 -10.15 -7.69
C LYS A 201 -12.47 -9.22 -6.86
N ILE A 202 -11.90 -8.53 -5.87
CA ILE A 202 -12.61 -7.59 -5.00
C ILE A 202 -13.29 -6.47 -5.80
N LEU A 203 -12.58 -5.94 -6.81
CA LEU A 203 -13.05 -4.83 -7.63
C LEU A 203 -13.94 -5.26 -8.80
N GLY A 204 -14.00 -6.57 -9.08
CA GLY A 204 -14.77 -7.11 -10.21
C GLY A 204 -14.28 -6.65 -11.58
N THR A 205 -13.03 -6.22 -11.68
CA THR A 205 -12.40 -5.74 -12.91
C THR A 205 -10.91 -6.05 -12.91
N HIS A 206 -10.32 -6.14 -14.12
CA HIS A 206 -8.88 -6.28 -14.24
C HIS A 206 -8.17 -5.05 -13.68
N VAL A 207 -7.13 -5.27 -12.89
CA VAL A 207 -6.25 -4.21 -12.40
C VAL A 207 -4.82 -4.48 -12.86
N GLN A 208 -4.01 -3.42 -12.94
CA GLN A 208 -2.62 -3.51 -13.35
C GLN A 208 -1.71 -2.91 -12.29
N ARG A 209 -0.79 -3.70 -11.76
CA ARG A 209 0.27 -3.24 -10.87
C ARG A 209 1.40 -2.65 -11.70
N LEU A 210 1.69 -1.35 -11.54
CA LEU A 210 2.71 -0.63 -12.31
C LEU A 210 4.05 -0.54 -11.56
N ALA A 211 4.00 -0.45 -10.24
CA ALA A 211 5.16 -0.29 -9.38
C ALA A 211 4.97 -1.05 -8.07
N THR A 212 6.06 -1.51 -7.44
CA THR A 212 6.03 -2.17 -6.14
C THR A 212 7.20 -1.77 -5.26
N ILE A 213 6.94 -1.48 -3.99
CA ILE A 213 7.97 -1.22 -2.97
C ILE A 213 8.92 -2.41 -2.88
N ALA A 214 8.43 -3.63 -2.99
CA ALA A 214 9.23 -4.85 -2.97
C ALA A 214 10.27 -4.94 -4.11
N ARG A 215 10.09 -4.22 -5.21
CA ARG A 215 11.06 -4.13 -6.33
C ARG A 215 11.91 -2.86 -6.31
N GLY A 216 11.84 -2.09 -5.20
CA GLY A 216 12.63 -0.87 -5.03
C GLY A 216 11.93 0.42 -5.43
N ASP A 217 10.65 0.37 -5.83
CA ASP A 217 9.86 1.57 -6.06
C ASP A 217 9.51 2.26 -4.74
N GLY A 218 9.30 3.58 -4.76
CA GLY A 218 8.91 4.33 -3.55
C GLY A 218 7.46 4.13 -3.13
N VAL A 219 6.64 3.48 -3.95
CA VAL A 219 5.19 3.28 -3.75
C VAL A 219 4.72 2.08 -4.57
N CYS A 220 3.77 1.31 -4.04
CA CYS A 220 3.04 0.34 -4.86
C CYS A 220 1.90 1.05 -5.57
N THR A 221 1.85 0.97 -6.88
CA THR A 221 0.86 1.62 -7.72
C THR A 221 0.02 0.58 -8.45
N THR A 222 -1.30 0.63 -8.25
CA THR A 222 -2.24 -0.25 -8.94
C THR A 222 -3.28 0.58 -9.67
N VAL A 223 -3.37 0.42 -10.98
CA VAL A 223 -4.35 1.11 -11.84
C VAL A 223 -5.56 0.23 -12.09
N ILE A 224 -6.72 0.80 -11.90
CA ILE A 224 -8.05 0.24 -12.20
C ILE A 224 -8.57 0.99 -13.43
N PRO A 225 -8.54 0.39 -14.62
CA PRO A 225 -8.94 1.09 -15.85
C PRO A 225 -10.44 1.38 -15.88
N ASN A 226 -10.81 2.51 -16.46
CA ASN A 226 -12.21 2.81 -16.73
C ASN A 226 -12.79 1.77 -17.72
N ASN A 227 -13.94 1.19 -17.41
CA ASN A 227 -14.64 0.22 -18.26
C ASN A 227 -14.98 0.73 -19.68
N ALA A 228 -14.71 2.01 -19.99
CA ALA A 228 -14.91 2.58 -21.31
C ALA A 228 -14.04 1.92 -22.41
N LEU A 229 -12.88 1.37 -22.04
CA LEU A 229 -11.99 0.70 -23.01
C LEU A 229 -12.44 -0.73 -23.33
N SER A 230 -13.05 -1.45 -22.40
CA SER A 230 -13.55 -2.81 -22.62
C SER A 230 -14.76 -2.84 -23.57
N LYS A 231 -15.56 -1.77 -23.62
CA LYS A 231 -16.69 -1.64 -24.56
C LYS A 231 -16.21 -1.43 -26.00
N ARG A 232 -15.06 -0.81 -26.23
CA ARG A 232 -14.53 -0.59 -27.60
C ARG A 232 -13.97 -1.87 -28.22
N THR A 233 -13.31 -2.74 -27.45
CA THR A 233 -12.79 -4.02 -27.95
C THR A 233 -13.92 -4.99 -28.29
N ASN A 234 -15.01 -5.02 -27.53
CA ASN A 234 -16.17 -5.86 -27.80
C ASN A 234 -16.98 -5.36 -29.02
N GLN A 235 -17.02 -4.05 -29.28
CA GLN A 235 -17.64 -3.51 -30.46
C GLN A 235 -16.82 -3.79 -31.74
N ALA A 236 -15.50 -3.72 -31.67
CA ALA A 236 -14.63 -4.01 -32.82
C ALA A 236 -14.67 -5.49 -33.23
N THR A 237 -14.82 -6.42 -32.28
CA THR A 237 -15.00 -7.86 -32.58
C THR A 237 -16.39 -8.19 -33.08
N SER A 238 -17.43 -7.49 -32.63
CA SER A 238 -18.79 -7.67 -33.09
C SER A 238 -18.98 -7.21 -34.55
N THR A 239 -18.38 -6.06 -34.89
CA THR A 239 -18.46 -5.51 -36.29
C THR A 239 -17.70 -6.38 -37.28
N LYS A 240 -16.59 -7.00 -36.89
CA LYS A 240 -15.81 -7.91 -37.74
C LYS A 240 -16.52 -9.23 -38.01
N LYS A 241 -17.41 -9.66 -37.10
CA LYS A 241 -18.21 -10.88 -37.26
C LYS A 241 -19.42 -10.67 -38.15
N GLN A 242 -19.99 -9.46 -38.22
CA GLN A 242 -21.08 -9.12 -39.14
C GLN A 242 -20.63 -8.90 -40.59
N MET A 243 -19.40 -8.43 -40.81
CA MET A 243 -18.87 -8.26 -42.15
C MET A 243 -18.46 -9.58 -42.84
N LYS A 244 -18.16 -10.65 -42.09
CA LYS A 244 -17.86 -11.97 -42.65
C LYS A 244 -19.09 -12.81 -43.03
N GLY A 245 -20.28 -12.41 -42.59
CA GLY A 245 -21.53 -13.10 -42.87
C GLY A 245 -22.28 -12.61 -44.13
N LYS A 246 -21.78 -11.56 -44.83
CA LYS A 246 -22.44 -11.00 -46.04
C LYS A 246 -21.70 -11.25 -47.35
N ALA A 247 -20.67 -12.10 -47.35
CA ALA A 247 -19.90 -12.43 -48.58
C ALA A 247 -20.12 -13.86 -49.07
N SER A 248 -21.25 -14.49 -48.76
CA SER A 248 -21.66 -15.80 -49.31
C SER A 248 -23.19 -15.82 -49.44
N ALA A 249 -23.69 -15.18 -50.47
CA ALA A 249 -24.98 -15.42 -51.09
C ALA A 249 -24.93 -14.88 -52.53
#